data_19f5de6acac21a6d74ceb5ec4e388dc9
#
_entry.id   19f5de6acac21a6d74ceb5ec4e388dc9
#
_cell.length_a   1.000
_cell.length_b   1.000
_cell.length_c   1.000
_cell.angle_alpha   90.00
_cell.angle_beta   90.00
_cell.angle_gamma   90.00
#
_symmetry.space_group_name_H-M   'P 1'
#
loop_
_entity.id
_entity.type
_entity.pdbx_description
1 polymer ?
#
loop_
_entity_poly.entity_id
_entity_poly.type
_entity_poly.pdbx_seq_one_letter_code
_entity_poly.pdbx_strand_id
1 'polypeptide(L)'
;MKQCNLIKNFYTNNIHFADYFDNDKKLLMKLIVVGIMAMLAFNTPLFLMNYFDVGLDNAIYNMLFVETSLSALMYTLVLKGRKAFNMRISQNKKTLIILFCVFVGAFILKTMPYDFFNKNGPTDAIELTPQLVITLMLIVPFYEEIIFRGCLFGVFCFLFKKNILAAMIMTSIVFAVSHASFLNISDQIELFLTGMLLNHARVLSKGFFYPISLHSFANLLFLYVNF
;
A
#
# COMPACT_ATOMS: atom_id res chain seq x y z
N MET A 1 -26.99 18.16 0.65
CA MET A 1 -26.72 18.28 -0.80
C MET A 1 -25.35 18.88 -1.15
N LYS A 2 -24.85 19.94 -0.48
CA LYS A 2 -23.53 20.54 -0.80
C LYS A 2 -22.31 19.57 -0.57
N GLN A 3 -22.33 18.71 0.44
CA GLN A 3 -21.24 17.75 0.70
C GLN A 3 -21.13 16.65 -0.37
N CYS A 4 -22.27 16.18 -0.90
CA CYS A 4 -22.29 15.18 -1.96
C CYS A 4 -21.68 15.71 -3.27
N ASN A 5 -21.84 17.00 -3.54
CA ASN A 5 -21.25 17.67 -4.70
C ASN A 5 -19.73 17.89 -4.56
N LEU A 6 -19.23 18.09 -3.35
CA LEU A 6 -17.79 18.23 -3.09
C LEU A 6 -17.02 16.92 -3.37
N ILE A 7 -17.56 15.81 -2.88
CA ILE A 7 -16.99 14.46 -3.10
C ILE A 7 -17.07 14.13 -4.60
N LYS A 8 -18.24 14.35 -5.23
CA LYS A 8 -18.43 14.12 -6.66
C LYS A 8 -17.46 14.97 -7.51
N ASN A 9 -17.31 16.25 -7.18
CA ASN A 9 -16.38 17.15 -7.88
C ASN A 9 -14.91 16.78 -7.65
N PHE A 10 -14.55 16.27 -6.47
CA PHE A 10 -13.20 15.78 -6.20
C PHE A 10 -12.85 14.61 -7.12
N TYR A 11 -13.73 13.63 -7.23
CA TYR A 11 -13.47 12.45 -8.07
C TYR A 11 -13.60 12.76 -9.57
N THR A 12 -14.50 13.64 -9.99
CA THR A 12 -14.60 14.05 -11.41
C THR A 12 -13.39 14.87 -11.86
N ASN A 13 -12.85 15.74 -11.02
CA ASN A 13 -11.63 16.50 -11.34
C ASN A 13 -10.35 15.63 -11.38
N ASN A 14 -10.38 14.42 -10.80
CA ASN A 14 -9.28 13.48 -10.83
C ASN A 14 -9.46 12.35 -11.88
N ILE A 15 -10.50 12.38 -12.70
CA ILE A 15 -10.68 11.48 -13.85
C ILE A 15 -9.43 11.49 -14.75
N HIS A 16 -8.79 12.65 -14.94
CA HIS A 16 -7.52 12.76 -15.64
C HIS A 16 -6.37 11.92 -15.07
N PHE A 17 -6.44 11.50 -13.79
CA PHE A 17 -5.46 10.56 -13.25
C PHE A 17 -5.70 9.14 -13.79
N ALA A 18 -6.94 8.72 -13.92
CA ALA A 18 -7.29 7.44 -14.50
C ALA A 18 -6.92 7.36 -16.01
N ASP A 19 -6.87 8.50 -16.71
CA ASP A 19 -6.45 8.57 -18.11
C ASP A 19 -4.99 8.15 -18.31
N TYR A 20 -4.14 8.22 -17.27
CA TYR A 20 -2.77 7.72 -17.34
C TYR A 20 -2.68 6.20 -17.49
N PHE A 21 -3.75 5.48 -17.17
CA PHE A 21 -3.87 4.03 -17.33
C PHE A 21 -4.65 3.65 -18.59
N ASP A 22 -5.03 4.65 -19.42
CA ASP A 22 -5.97 4.47 -20.53
C ASP A 22 -5.37 3.71 -21.72
N ASN A 23 -6.19 2.79 -22.24
CA ASN A 23 -6.10 2.12 -23.55
C ASN A 23 -4.79 1.38 -23.90
N ASP A 24 -3.78 1.36 -23.05
CA ASP A 24 -2.57 0.57 -23.27
C ASP A 24 -2.78 -0.86 -22.76
N LYS A 25 -3.39 -1.71 -23.61
CA LYS A 25 -3.59 -3.14 -23.30
C LYS A 25 -2.27 -3.85 -22.97
N LYS A 26 -1.15 -3.42 -23.55
CA LYS A 26 0.18 -3.98 -23.24
C LYS A 26 0.62 -3.61 -21.83
N LEU A 27 0.35 -2.38 -21.39
CA LEU A 27 0.59 -1.97 -20.02
C LEU A 27 -0.29 -2.79 -19.06
N LEU A 28 -1.59 -2.89 -19.33
CA LEU A 28 -2.51 -3.68 -18.52
C LEU A 28 -2.02 -5.11 -18.33
N MET A 29 -1.64 -5.79 -19.41
CA MET A 29 -1.11 -7.17 -19.33
C MET A 29 0.14 -7.23 -18.44
N LYS A 30 1.06 -6.27 -18.56
CA LYS A 30 2.25 -6.21 -17.68
C LYS A 30 1.88 -6.00 -16.22
N LEU A 31 0.92 -5.10 -15.93
CA LEU A 31 0.45 -4.84 -14.57
C LEU A 31 -0.21 -6.09 -13.96
N ILE A 32 -1.02 -6.82 -14.73
CA ILE A 32 -1.63 -8.08 -14.30
C ILE A 32 -0.56 -9.13 -14.00
N VAL A 33 0.39 -9.34 -14.90
CA VAL A 33 1.47 -10.31 -14.70
C VAL A 33 2.26 -10.01 -13.43
N VAL A 34 2.64 -8.75 -13.21
CA VAL A 34 3.36 -8.37 -11.99
C VAL A 34 2.50 -8.54 -10.74
N GLY A 35 1.21 -8.19 -10.81
CA GLY A 35 0.28 -8.42 -9.69
C GLY A 35 0.17 -9.90 -9.32
N ILE A 36 0.07 -10.79 -10.31
CA ILE A 36 0.07 -12.25 -10.09
C ILE A 36 1.40 -12.72 -9.50
N MET A 37 2.53 -12.28 -10.05
CA MET A 37 3.85 -12.66 -9.54
C MET A 37 4.07 -12.18 -8.10
N ALA A 38 3.60 -10.98 -7.75
CA ALA A 38 3.65 -10.46 -6.39
C ALA A 38 2.80 -11.31 -5.43
N MET A 39 1.59 -11.70 -5.84
CA MET A 39 0.74 -12.59 -5.03
C MET A 39 1.35 -13.99 -4.85
N LEU A 40 2.05 -14.50 -5.86
CA LEU A 40 2.80 -15.75 -5.73
C LEU A 40 4.00 -15.59 -4.79
N ALA A 41 4.74 -14.49 -4.90
CA ALA A 41 5.88 -14.19 -4.04
C ALA A 41 5.45 -14.09 -2.56
N PHE A 42 4.31 -13.49 -2.28
CA PHE A 42 3.75 -13.39 -0.93
C PHE A 42 3.51 -14.75 -0.25
N ASN A 43 3.25 -15.79 -1.03
CA ASN A 43 3.06 -17.16 -0.53
C ASN A 43 4.37 -17.97 -0.44
N THR A 44 5.50 -17.41 -0.85
CA THR A 44 6.79 -18.13 -0.83
C THR A 44 7.23 -18.58 0.56
N PRO A 45 7.01 -17.84 1.69
CA PRO A 45 7.40 -18.30 3.01
C PRO A 45 6.74 -19.63 3.36
N LEU A 46 5.43 -19.74 3.18
CA LEU A 46 4.70 -20.99 3.47
C LEU A 46 5.22 -22.14 2.61
N PHE A 47 5.51 -21.88 1.35
CA PHE A 47 6.07 -22.89 0.45
C PHE A 47 7.46 -23.34 0.90
N LEU A 48 8.37 -22.40 1.22
CA LEU A 48 9.72 -22.70 1.66
C LEU A 48 9.75 -23.46 2.99
N MET A 49 8.90 -23.08 3.94
CA MET A 49 8.78 -23.76 5.23
C MET A 49 8.26 -25.19 5.07
N ASN A 50 7.21 -25.39 4.26
CA ASN A 50 6.54 -26.67 4.15
C ASN A 50 7.31 -27.70 3.30
N TYR A 51 8.07 -27.27 2.31
CA TYR A 51 8.72 -28.17 1.34
C TYR A 51 10.24 -28.25 1.48
N PHE A 52 10.88 -27.24 2.09
CA PHE A 52 12.34 -27.16 2.17
C PHE A 52 12.86 -27.03 3.61
N ASP A 53 11.99 -27.12 4.61
CA ASP A 53 12.34 -27.00 6.04
C ASP A 53 13.15 -25.73 6.36
N VAL A 54 12.84 -24.64 5.67
CA VAL A 54 13.48 -23.34 5.88
C VAL A 54 12.84 -22.67 7.07
N GLY A 55 13.64 -22.21 8.04
CA GLY A 55 13.15 -21.47 9.19
C GLY A 55 12.39 -20.18 8.78
N LEU A 56 11.44 -19.76 9.60
CA LEU A 56 10.53 -18.64 9.33
C LEU A 56 11.27 -17.36 8.92
N ASP A 57 12.34 -16.99 9.65
CA ASP A 57 13.10 -15.77 9.37
C ASP A 57 13.72 -15.78 7.97
N ASN A 58 14.35 -16.88 7.60
CA ASN A 58 14.93 -17.03 6.27
C ASN A 58 13.86 -17.04 5.17
N ALA A 59 12.71 -17.64 5.43
CA ALA A 59 11.60 -17.65 4.50
C ALA A 59 11.05 -16.23 4.26
N ILE A 60 10.93 -15.43 5.32
CA ILE A 60 10.49 -14.01 5.23
C ILE A 60 11.54 -13.19 4.47
N TYR A 61 12.83 -13.32 4.78
CA TYR A 61 13.88 -12.59 4.05
C TYR A 61 13.92 -12.94 2.56
N ASN A 62 13.73 -14.21 2.21
CA ASN A 62 13.64 -14.63 0.81
C ASN A 62 12.42 -14.00 0.11
N MET A 63 11.25 -13.96 0.75
CA MET A 63 10.08 -13.29 0.24
C MET A 63 10.35 -11.81 -0.03
N LEU A 64 10.87 -11.09 0.97
CA LEU A 64 11.20 -9.66 0.87
C LEU A 64 12.20 -9.38 -0.26
N PHE A 65 13.19 -10.24 -0.42
CA PHE A 65 14.16 -10.14 -1.52
C PHE A 65 13.49 -10.30 -2.89
N VAL A 66 12.63 -11.30 -3.06
CA VAL A 66 11.90 -11.55 -4.30
C VAL A 66 10.96 -10.38 -4.62
N GLU A 67 10.17 -9.93 -3.66
CA GLU A 67 9.22 -8.84 -3.85
C GLU A 67 9.90 -7.50 -4.15
N THR A 68 10.98 -7.19 -3.43
CA THR A 68 11.76 -5.97 -3.67
C THR A 68 12.40 -6.00 -5.05
N SER A 69 13.01 -7.15 -5.43
CA SER A 69 13.62 -7.31 -6.73
C SER A 69 12.60 -7.20 -7.86
N LEU A 70 11.45 -7.87 -7.73
CA LEU A 70 10.35 -7.79 -8.69
C LEU A 70 9.83 -6.35 -8.84
N SER A 71 9.62 -5.65 -7.72
CA SER A 71 9.13 -4.27 -7.72
C SER A 71 10.14 -3.30 -8.34
N ALA A 72 11.43 -3.48 -8.05
CA ALA A 72 12.49 -2.67 -8.64
C ALA A 72 12.59 -2.90 -10.16
N LEU A 73 12.54 -4.15 -10.60
CA LEU A 73 12.50 -4.49 -12.04
C LEU A 73 11.27 -3.91 -12.71
N MET A 74 10.09 -4.09 -12.11
CA MET A 74 8.85 -3.54 -12.64
C MET A 74 8.91 -2.03 -12.74
N TYR A 75 9.37 -1.35 -11.70
CA TYR A 75 9.50 0.09 -11.73
C TYR A 75 10.45 0.55 -12.82
N THR A 76 11.64 -0.03 -12.90
CA THR A 76 12.69 0.42 -13.83
C THR A 76 12.38 0.12 -15.29
N LEU A 77 11.83 -1.07 -15.59
CA LEU A 77 11.60 -1.53 -16.96
C LEU A 77 10.24 -1.11 -17.54
N VAL A 78 9.23 -0.95 -16.68
CA VAL A 78 7.85 -0.75 -17.15
C VAL A 78 7.26 0.60 -16.75
N LEU A 79 7.47 1.03 -15.50
CA LEU A 79 6.78 2.18 -14.93
C LEU A 79 7.55 3.48 -15.05
N LYS A 80 8.89 3.43 -14.95
CA LYS A 80 9.76 4.60 -15.03
C LYS A 80 9.55 5.36 -16.33
N GLY A 81 9.39 6.68 -16.22
CA GLY A 81 9.15 7.55 -17.39
C GLY A 81 7.68 7.74 -17.76
N ARG A 82 6.76 6.96 -17.23
CA ARG A 82 5.32 7.19 -17.42
C ARG A 82 4.81 8.22 -16.39
N LYS A 83 3.97 9.16 -16.81
CA LYS A 83 3.48 10.27 -15.98
C LYS A 83 2.78 9.78 -14.70
N ALA A 84 2.04 8.66 -14.77
CA ALA A 84 1.33 8.10 -13.63
C ALA A 84 2.25 7.49 -12.56
N PHE A 85 3.51 7.21 -12.87
CA PHE A 85 4.43 6.45 -12.01
C PHE A 85 5.65 7.26 -11.57
N ASN A 86 5.55 8.58 -11.60
CA ASN A 86 6.64 9.45 -11.19
C ASN A 86 6.86 9.42 -9.67
N MET A 87 8.13 9.42 -9.26
CA MET A 87 8.57 9.68 -7.89
C MET A 87 8.60 11.20 -7.59
N ARG A 88 7.55 11.94 -7.96
CA ARG A 88 7.52 13.40 -7.80
C ARG A 88 6.97 13.80 -6.45
N ILE A 89 7.57 14.83 -5.87
CA ILE A 89 7.02 15.58 -4.75
C ILE A 89 6.00 16.54 -5.34
N SER A 90 4.73 16.43 -4.94
CA SER A 90 3.71 17.41 -5.34
C SER A 90 4.03 18.75 -4.71
N GLN A 91 4.00 19.81 -5.52
CA GLN A 91 4.17 21.17 -5.03
C GLN A 91 2.88 21.80 -4.49
N ASN A 92 1.77 21.04 -4.52
CA ASN A 92 0.49 21.53 -4.02
C ASN A 92 0.45 21.51 -2.49
N LYS A 93 0.72 22.65 -1.88
CA LYS A 93 0.73 22.84 -0.42
C LYS A 93 -0.58 22.42 0.25
N LYS A 94 -1.74 22.65 -0.38
CA LYS A 94 -3.05 22.24 0.15
C LYS A 94 -3.15 20.71 0.26
N THR A 95 -2.72 19.99 -0.77
CA THR A 95 -2.65 18.52 -0.75
C THR A 95 -1.76 18.01 0.37
N LEU A 96 -0.59 18.63 0.57
CA LEU A 96 0.33 18.28 1.65
C LEU A 96 -0.29 18.47 3.02
N ILE A 97 -0.93 19.61 3.25
CA ILE A 97 -1.57 19.92 4.53
C ILE A 97 -2.71 18.94 4.81
N ILE A 98 -3.56 18.65 3.82
CA ILE A 98 -4.67 17.68 3.98
C ILE A 98 -4.11 16.30 4.33
N LEU A 99 -3.11 15.80 3.60
CA LEU A 99 -2.50 14.51 3.88
C LEU A 99 -1.86 14.46 5.26
N PHE A 100 -1.14 15.51 5.63
CA PHE A 100 -0.55 15.63 6.96
C PHE A 100 -1.61 15.64 8.07
N CYS A 101 -2.68 16.45 7.92
CA CYS A 101 -3.76 16.51 8.90
C CYS A 101 -4.49 15.18 9.06
N VAL A 102 -4.75 14.48 7.95
CA VAL A 102 -5.39 13.15 7.99
C VAL A 102 -4.46 12.17 8.71
N PHE A 103 -3.16 12.27 8.48
CA PHE A 103 -2.17 11.41 9.09
C PHE A 103 -2.04 11.66 10.60
N VAL A 104 -1.96 12.92 11.01
CA VAL A 104 -1.96 13.31 12.42
C VAL A 104 -3.26 12.89 13.11
N GLY A 105 -4.40 13.03 12.43
CA GLY A 105 -5.69 12.55 12.93
C GLY A 105 -5.72 11.05 13.14
N ALA A 106 -5.21 10.26 12.19
CA ALA A 106 -5.09 8.82 12.31
C ALA A 106 -4.14 8.42 13.46
N PHE A 107 -3.03 9.14 13.62
CA PHE A 107 -2.11 8.95 14.74
C PHE A 107 -2.77 9.20 16.09
N ILE A 108 -3.46 10.33 16.26
CA ILE A 108 -4.17 10.67 17.50
C ILE A 108 -5.21 9.59 17.83
N LEU A 109 -5.97 9.12 16.83
CA LEU A 109 -6.93 8.04 17.01
C LEU A 109 -6.27 6.74 17.46
N LYS A 110 -5.07 6.44 16.98
CA LYS A 110 -4.33 5.23 17.34
C LYS A 110 -3.66 5.30 18.72
N THR A 111 -3.29 6.49 19.18
CA THR A 111 -2.65 6.71 20.49
C THR A 111 -3.65 6.98 21.62
N MET A 112 -4.94 7.16 21.31
CA MET A 112 -5.98 7.20 22.35
C MET A 112 -6.02 5.85 23.09
N PRO A 113 -6.14 5.84 24.42
CA PRO A 113 -5.99 4.63 25.23
C PRO A 113 -6.95 3.54 24.75
N TYR A 114 -6.36 2.49 24.25
CA TYR A 114 -6.99 1.36 23.57
C TYR A 114 -7.52 0.30 24.56
N ASP A 115 -8.00 0.72 25.73
CA ASP A 115 -8.68 -0.19 26.66
C ASP A 115 -10.01 -0.76 26.11
N PHE A 116 -10.41 -0.29 24.91
CA PHE A 116 -11.67 -0.70 24.31
C PHE A 116 -11.59 -1.97 23.45
N PHE A 117 -10.41 -2.37 23.01
CA PHE A 117 -10.23 -3.58 22.20
C PHE A 117 -9.12 -4.44 22.80
N ASN A 118 -9.54 -5.53 23.42
CA ASN A 118 -8.67 -6.52 24.07
C ASN A 118 -7.47 -6.88 23.20
N LYS A 119 -6.27 -6.47 23.59
CA LYS A 119 -5.02 -6.84 22.96
C LYS A 119 -4.66 -8.29 23.31
N ASN A 120 -5.23 -9.24 22.59
CA ASN A 120 -4.66 -10.58 22.50
C ASN A 120 -3.84 -10.66 21.20
N GLY A 121 -2.74 -9.90 21.12
CA GLY A 121 -1.74 -10.08 20.09
C GLY A 121 -0.92 -11.35 20.35
N PRO A 122 -0.27 -11.92 19.34
CA PRO A 122 0.65 -13.04 19.53
C PRO A 122 1.71 -12.66 20.56
N THR A 123 1.82 -13.49 21.61
CA THR A 123 2.72 -13.29 22.76
C THR A 123 4.19 -13.57 22.46
N ASP A 124 4.50 -13.98 21.23
CA ASP A 124 5.86 -14.19 20.79
C ASP A 124 6.45 -12.84 20.33
N ALA A 125 7.18 -12.20 21.23
CA ALA A 125 7.84 -10.93 20.98
C ALA A 125 8.87 -11.13 19.85
N ILE A 126 8.55 -10.61 18.66
CA ILE A 126 9.51 -10.47 17.57
C ILE A 126 10.58 -9.49 18.07
N GLU A 127 11.84 -9.95 18.13
CA GLU A 127 12.94 -9.09 18.55
C GLU A 127 13.19 -8.01 17.49
N LEU A 128 13.06 -6.74 17.89
CA LEU A 128 13.29 -5.59 16.99
C LEU A 128 14.79 -5.42 16.71
N THR A 129 15.26 -6.04 15.67
CA THR A 129 16.61 -5.76 15.16
C THR A 129 16.63 -4.48 14.32
N PRO A 130 17.75 -3.72 14.30
CA PRO A 130 17.89 -2.55 13.44
C PRO A 130 17.60 -2.85 11.96
N GLN A 131 17.98 -4.04 11.50
CA GLN A 131 17.73 -4.53 10.15
C GLN A 131 16.21 -4.63 9.87
N LEU A 132 15.46 -5.22 10.79
CA LEU A 132 14.01 -5.36 10.68
C LEU A 132 13.34 -3.98 10.64
N VAL A 133 13.73 -3.04 11.50
CA VAL A 133 13.20 -1.68 11.52
C VAL A 133 13.44 -0.99 10.18
N ILE A 134 14.68 -1.01 9.66
CA ILE A 134 15.01 -0.41 8.35
C ILE A 134 14.17 -1.06 7.24
N THR A 135 14.04 -2.38 7.26
CA THR A 135 13.26 -3.12 6.27
C THR A 135 11.80 -2.69 6.28
N LEU A 136 11.16 -2.68 7.45
CA LEU A 136 9.76 -2.29 7.60
C LEU A 136 9.50 -0.82 7.27
N MET A 137 10.47 0.07 7.54
CA MET A 137 10.29 1.51 7.29
C MET A 137 10.60 1.94 5.86
N LEU A 138 11.53 1.28 5.17
CA LEU A 138 12.00 1.74 3.86
C LEU A 138 11.71 0.75 2.74
N ILE A 139 12.02 -0.52 2.93
CA ILE A 139 11.94 -1.53 1.88
C ILE A 139 10.50 -1.95 1.65
N VAL A 140 9.78 -2.33 2.71
CA VAL A 140 8.39 -2.77 2.63
C VAL A 140 7.48 -1.71 2.00
N PRO A 141 7.46 -0.44 2.45
CA PRO A 141 6.63 0.58 1.82
C PRO A 141 6.95 0.81 0.35
N PHE A 142 8.23 0.70 -0.03
CA PHE A 142 8.62 0.91 -1.42
C PHE A 142 8.02 -0.16 -2.34
N TYR A 143 8.19 -1.44 -2.05
CA TYR A 143 7.69 -2.49 -2.95
C TYR A 143 6.16 -2.60 -2.88
N GLU A 144 5.56 -2.45 -1.70
CA GLU A 144 4.11 -2.53 -1.56
C GLU A 144 3.40 -1.41 -2.30
N GLU A 145 3.89 -0.18 -2.23
CA GLU A 145 3.28 0.92 -2.98
C GLU A 145 3.39 0.72 -4.50
N ILE A 146 4.49 0.14 -5.00
CA ILE A 146 4.60 -0.19 -6.42
C ILE A 146 3.60 -1.27 -6.81
N ILE A 147 3.45 -2.31 -6.01
CA ILE A 147 2.51 -3.40 -6.28
C ILE A 147 1.06 -2.92 -6.15
N PHE A 148 0.68 -2.39 -5.00
CA PHE A 148 -0.71 -2.04 -4.72
C PHE A 148 -1.14 -0.76 -5.43
N ARG A 149 -0.39 0.34 -5.32
CA ARG A 149 -0.77 1.67 -5.89
C ARG A 149 -0.25 1.86 -7.30
N GLY A 150 0.69 1.05 -7.73
CA GLY A 150 1.14 0.99 -9.12
C GLY A 150 0.35 -0.02 -9.94
N CYS A 151 0.55 -1.30 -9.64
CA CYS A 151 0.02 -2.38 -10.47
C CYS A 151 -1.47 -2.63 -10.24
N LEU A 152 -1.89 -3.00 -9.04
CA LEU A 152 -3.27 -3.37 -8.76
C LEU A 152 -4.25 -2.20 -8.94
N PHE A 153 -3.91 -1.02 -8.44
CA PHE A 153 -4.74 0.16 -8.63
C PHE A 153 -4.90 0.49 -10.13
N GLY A 154 -3.84 0.36 -10.92
CA GLY A 154 -3.90 0.51 -12.37
C GLY A 154 -4.82 -0.49 -13.05
N VAL A 155 -4.75 -1.78 -12.66
CA VAL A 155 -5.66 -2.83 -13.15
C VAL A 155 -7.11 -2.51 -12.78
N PHE A 156 -7.39 -2.12 -11.55
CA PHE A 156 -8.74 -1.78 -11.13
C PHE A 156 -9.27 -0.51 -11.78
N CYS A 157 -8.42 0.51 -12.02
CA CYS A 157 -8.83 1.68 -12.82
C CYS A 157 -9.28 1.28 -14.22
N PHE A 158 -8.63 0.31 -14.84
CA PHE A 158 -9.02 -0.22 -16.13
C PHE A 158 -10.33 -1.03 -16.03
N LEU A 159 -10.42 -1.97 -15.09
CA LEU A 159 -11.60 -2.84 -14.91
C LEU A 159 -12.87 -2.04 -14.60
N PHE A 160 -12.77 -1.04 -13.76
CA PHE A 160 -13.91 -0.18 -13.36
C PHE A 160 -14.11 1.03 -14.28
N LYS A 161 -13.57 1.00 -15.51
CA LYS A 161 -13.78 2.04 -16.52
C LYS A 161 -13.53 3.43 -15.96
N LYS A 162 -12.39 3.61 -15.29
CA LYS A 162 -11.93 4.87 -14.68
C LYS A 162 -12.72 5.33 -13.42
N ASN A 163 -13.53 4.48 -12.84
CA ASN A 163 -14.12 4.76 -11.54
C ASN A 163 -13.04 4.66 -10.45
N ILE A 164 -12.40 5.81 -10.17
CA ILE A 164 -11.29 5.90 -9.21
C ILE A 164 -11.71 5.41 -7.82
N LEU A 165 -12.92 5.75 -7.36
CA LEU A 165 -13.38 5.34 -6.04
C LEU A 165 -13.51 3.82 -5.94
N ALA A 166 -14.09 3.17 -6.93
CA ALA A 166 -14.19 1.71 -6.97
C ALA A 166 -12.79 1.06 -7.00
N ALA A 167 -11.87 1.61 -7.79
CA ALA A 167 -10.49 1.14 -7.84
C ALA A 167 -9.77 1.29 -6.49
N MET A 168 -9.97 2.42 -5.78
CA MET A 168 -9.41 2.65 -4.44
C MET A 168 -9.95 1.65 -3.42
N ILE A 169 -11.27 1.43 -3.41
CA ILE A 169 -11.93 0.48 -2.50
C ILE A 169 -11.37 -0.93 -2.74
N MET A 170 -11.35 -1.40 -3.98
CA MET A 170 -10.89 -2.74 -4.30
C MET A 170 -9.40 -2.94 -4.00
N THR A 171 -8.57 -1.95 -4.32
CA THR A 171 -7.14 -2.02 -3.96
C THR A 171 -6.95 -2.08 -2.44
N SER A 172 -7.75 -1.33 -1.67
CA SER A 172 -7.66 -1.32 -0.20
C SER A 172 -8.17 -2.62 0.42
N ILE A 173 -9.20 -3.24 -0.17
CA ILE A 173 -9.67 -4.57 0.24
C ILE A 173 -8.57 -5.61 0.02
N VAL A 174 -7.97 -5.65 -1.18
CA VAL A 174 -6.89 -6.60 -1.48
C VAL A 174 -5.69 -6.37 -0.56
N PHE A 175 -5.34 -5.11 -0.29
CA PHE A 175 -4.29 -4.76 0.66
C PHE A 175 -4.56 -5.30 2.07
N ALA A 176 -5.75 -5.10 2.61
CA ALA A 176 -6.13 -5.61 3.93
C ALA A 176 -6.15 -7.14 3.97
N VAL A 177 -6.75 -7.77 2.96
CA VAL A 177 -6.85 -9.24 2.89
C VAL A 177 -5.49 -9.90 2.73
N SER A 178 -4.53 -9.28 2.05
CA SER A 178 -3.17 -9.83 1.94
C SER A 178 -2.45 -9.95 3.29
N HIS A 179 -2.91 -9.23 4.32
CA HIS A 179 -2.39 -9.28 5.69
C HIS A 179 -3.28 -10.10 6.65
N ALA A 180 -4.39 -10.67 6.17
CA ALA A 180 -5.41 -11.29 7.03
C ALA A 180 -4.92 -12.50 7.83
N SER A 181 -3.88 -13.21 7.37
CA SER A 181 -3.35 -14.40 8.03
C SER A 181 -2.75 -14.14 9.42
N PHE A 182 -2.44 -12.88 9.73
CA PHE A 182 -1.72 -12.47 10.93
C PHE A 182 -2.55 -11.56 11.85
N LEU A 183 -3.76 -11.16 11.45
CA LEU A 183 -4.47 -10.06 12.07
C LEU A 183 -5.93 -10.41 12.38
N ASN A 184 -6.44 -9.83 13.45
CA ASN A 184 -7.86 -9.88 13.77
C ASN A 184 -8.67 -8.94 12.86
N ILE A 185 -10.00 -9.00 12.95
CA ILE A 185 -10.90 -8.22 12.09
C ILE A 185 -10.74 -6.70 12.27
N SER A 186 -10.40 -6.26 13.49
CA SER A 186 -10.19 -4.84 13.81
C SER A 186 -8.97 -4.29 13.08
N ASP A 187 -7.87 -5.05 13.12
CA ASP A 187 -6.63 -4.68 12.43
C ASP A 187 -6.80 -4.71 10.89
N GLN A 188 -7.63 -5.63 10.38
CA GLN A 188 -7.97 -5.65 8.95
C GLN A 188 -8.76 -4.40 8.52
N ILE A 189 -9.69 -3.92 9.37
CA ILE A 189 -10.41 -2.67 9.12
C ILE A 189 -9.42 -1.49 9.13
N GLU A 190 -8.50 -1.45 10.09
CA GLU A 190 -7.45 -0.41 10.14
C GLU A 190 -6.58 -0.42 8.88
N LEU A 191 -6.16 -1.60 8.42
CA LEU A 191 -5.40 -1.74 7.17
C LEU A 191 -6.20 -1.31 5.95
N PHE A 192 -7.50 -1.61 5.89
CA PHE A 192 -8.36 -1.12 4.83
C PHE A 192 -8.42 0.41 4.82
N LEU A 193 -8.60 1.05 5.98
CA LEU A 193 -8.63 2.52 6.10
C LEU A 193 -7.27 3.14 5.74
N THR A 194 -6.17 2.53 6.17
CA THR A 194 -4.81 2.92 5.78
C THR A 194 -4.64 2.78 4.28
N GLY A 195 -5.11 1.68 3.69
CA GLY A 195 -5.12 1.45 2.25
C GLY A 195 -5.87 2.55 1.48
N MET A 196 -7.04 2.95 1.97
CA MET A 196 -7.82 4.06 1.40
C MET A 196 -7.06 5.39 1.48
N LEU A 197 -6.40 5.67 2.61
CA LEU A 197 -5.59 6.87 2.81
C LEU A 197 -4.42 6.94 1.83
N LEU A 198 -3.68 5.83 1.69
CA LEU A 198 -2.55 5.75 0.77
C LEU A 198 -2.99 5.86 -0.71
N ASN A 199 -4.14 5.29 -1.07
CA ASN A 199 -4.75 5.50 -2.38
C ASN A 199 -5.13 6.97 -2.61
N HIS A 200 -5.68 7.66 -1.61
CA HIS A 200 -5.93 9.11 -1.68
C HIS A 200 -4.65 9.90 -1.90
N ALA A 201 -3.59 9.59 -1.13
CA ALA A 201 -2.27 10.21 -1.30
C ALA A 201 -1.73 10.00 -2.72
N ARG A 202 -1.91 8.80 -3.26
CA ARG A 202 -1.53 8.44 -4.63
C ARG A 202 -2.25 9.26 -5.69
N VAL A 203 -3.57 9.40 -5.57
CA VAL A 203 -4.41 10.15 -6.52
C VAL A 203 -4.11 11.65 -6.45
N LEU A 204 -4.01 12.20 -5.24
CA LEU A 204 -3.76 13.63 -5.02
C LEU A 204 -2.37 14.06 -5.47
N SER A 205 -1.35 13.30 -5.14
CA SER A 205 0.04 13.63 -5.47
C SER A 205 0.40 13.29 -6.92
N LYS A 206 -0.38 12.42 -7.56
CA LYS A 206 -0.08 11.87 -8.90
C LYS A 206 1.33 11.25 -8.99
N GLY A 207 1.84 10.75 -7.85
CA GLY A 207 3.18 10.20 -7.70
C GLY A 207 3.28 9.20 -6.55
N PHE A 208 4.44 8.53 -6.42
CA PHE A 208 4.68 7.53 -5.38
C PHE A 208 5.32 8.09 -4.11
N PHE A 209 5.95 9.25 -4.17
CA PHE A 209 6.70 9.77 -3.03
C PHE A 209 5.84 9.88 -1.77
N TYR A 210 4.64 10.47 -1.87
CA TYR A 210 3.76 10.64 -0.71
C TYR A 210 3.21 9.32 -0.16
N PRO A 211 2.61 8.43 -0.96
CA PRO A 211 2.14 7.17 -0.43
C PRO A 211 3.28 6.35 0.21
N ILE A 212 4.47 6.30 -0.39
CA ILE A 212 5.63 5.64 0.22
C ILE A 212 5.99 6.29 1.57
N SER A 213 6.13 7.61 1.62
CA SER A 213 6.49 8.32 2.87
C SER A 213 5.45 8.16 3.96
N LEU A 214 4.16 8.22 3.60
CA LEU A 214 3.07 8.01 4.54
C LEU A 214 3.01 6.56 5.04
N HIS A 215 3.28 5.60 4.17
CA HIS A 215 3.33 4.19 4.55
C HIS A 215 4.53 3.92 5.47
N SER A 216 5.71 4.44 5.15
CA SER A 216 6.89 4.39 6.03
C SER A 216 6.59 4.93 7.42
N PHE A 217 5.88 6.05 7.49
CA PHE A 217 5.48 6.64 8.75
C PHE A 217 4.42 5.82 9.48
N ALA A 218 3.45 5.20 8.78
CA ALA A 218 2.48 4.29 9.38
C ALA A 218 3.18 3.09 10.02
N ASN A 219 4.18 2.51 9.34
CA ASN A 219 4.97 1.41 9.89
C ASN A 219 5.79 1.84 11.10
N LEU A 220 6.38 3.06 11.09
CA LEU A 220 7.06 3.61 12.26
C LEU A 220 6.10 3.73 13.46
N LEU A 221 4.89 4.24 13.23
CA LEU A 221 3.89 4.35 14.29
C LEU A 221 3.45 2.98 14.80
N PHE A 222 3.27 2.02 13.90
CA PHE A 222 2.96 0.65 14.28
C PHE A 222 4.07 0.07 15.19
N LEU A 223 5.33 0.24 14.83
CA LEU A 223 6.46 -0.19 15.66
C LEU A 223 6.45 0.51 17.03
N TYR A 224 6.27 1.83 17.06
CA TYR A 224 6.27 2.60 18.31
C TYR A 224 5.15 2.19 19.28
N VAL A 225 3.97 1.81 18.77
CA VAL A 225 2.82 1.46 19.61
C VAL A 225 2.86 0.00 20.09
N ASN A 226 3.51 -0.91 19.35
CA ASN A 226 3.45 -2.35 19.65
C ASN A 226 4.73 -2.90 20.30
N PHE A 227 5.80 -2.12 20.31
CA PHE A 227 7.09 -2.48 20.89
C PHE A 227 7.60 -1.38 21.81
#